data_060fc0872ec5e2be1e51e65b68d36e6d
#
_entry.id   060fc0872ec5e2be1e51e65b68d36e6d
#
_cell.length_a   1.000
_cell.length_b   1.000
_cell.length_c   1.000
_cell.angle_alpha   90.00
_cell.angle_beta   90.00
_cell.angle_gamma   90.00
#
_symmetry.space_group_name_H-M   'P 1'
#
loop_
_entity.id
_entity.type
_entity.pdbx_description
1 polymer ?
#
loop_
_entity_poly.entity_id
_entity_poly.type
_entity_poly.pdbx_seq_one_letter_code
_entity_poly.pdbx_strand_id
1 'polypeptide(L)'
;LKIQKDLEDKYSILLRERLSVNELLGDLNKIKYLDKQIRKTLTDDLNLESPILDPDKLKTEKIVSGFNLGSIPSQKPVSGYLTQKMDISSGFQMENHYGIDISAAEGTPVTASAGGMVVFSGWSNDLGNHIILYHGDGYFTQYGHLSDVIAVSRDMVAIGEPIAHVGSTGISSGPHLHFEIWRH
;
A
#
# COMPACT_ATOMS: atom_id res chain seq x y z
N LEU A 1 36.56 10.85 5.56
CA LEU A 1 35.89 11.98 4.91
C LEU A 1 34.80 11.52 3.92
N LYS A 2 35.09 10.57 2.99
CA LYS A 2 34.11 10.11 1.97
C LYS A 2 32.99 9.26 2.56
N ILE A 3 33.32 8.34 3.48
CA ILE A 3 32.37 7.46 4.18
C ILE A 3 31.44 8.25 5.11
N GLN A 4 31.97 9.28 5.77
CA GLN A 4 31.21 10.12 6.69
C GLN A 4 30.16 10.95 5.93
N LYS A 5 30.50 11.49 4.76
CA LYS A 5 29.60 12.23 3.90
C LYS A 5 28.49 11.33 3.34
N ASP A 6 28.82 10.12 2.90
CA ASP A 6 27.86 9.12 2.42
C ASP A 6 26.86 8.72 3.52
N LEU A 7 27.32 8.60 4.77
CA LEU A 7 26.47 8.33 5.91
C LEU A 7 25.55 9.51 6.25
N GLU A 8 26.05 10.74 6.18
CA GLU A 8 25.26 11.95 6.39
C GLU A 8 24.17 12.12 5.31
N ASP A 9 24.50 11.82 4.05
CA ASP A 9 23.56 11.85 2.93
C ASP A 9 22.46 10.78 3.10
N LYS A 10 22.80 9.56 3.43
CA LYS A 10 21.83 8.48 3.73
C LYS A 10 20.96 8.83 4.93
N TYR A 11 21.54 9.38 5.98
CA TYR A 11 20.76 9.82 7.16
C TYR A 11 19.78 10.93 6.83
N SER A 12 20.17 11.87 5.99
CA SER A 12 19.30 12.98 5.54
C SER A 12 18.11 12.50 4.70
N ILE A 13 18.33 11.48 3.86
CA ILE A 13 17.26 10.83 3.06
C ILE A 13 16.28 10.11 4.00
N LEU A 14 16.77 9.32 4.93
CA LEU A 14 15.97 8.60 5.92
C LEU A 14 15.12 9.55 6.79
N LEU A 15 15.69 10.70 7.18
CA LEU A 15 14.94 11.72 7.92
C LEU A 15 13.81 12.34 7.07
N ARG A 16 14.05 12.60 5.79
CA ARG A 16 13.01 13.11 4.88
C ARG A 16 11.88 12.10 4.68
N GLU A 17 12.22 10.83 4.47
CA GLU A 17 11.23 9.75 4.34
C GLU A 17 10.40 9.63 5.63
N ARG A 18 11.04 9.66 6.80
CA ARG A 18 10.34 9.60 8.09
C ARG A 18 9.43 10.82 8.33
N LEU A 19 9.85 12.01 7.90
CA LEU A 19 9.02 13.22 7.98
C LEU A 19 7.81 13.11 7.03
N SER A 20 8.01 12.62 5.82
CA SER A 20 6.93 12.38 4.85
C SER A 20 5.91 11.35 5.36
N VAL A 21 6.37 10.26 5.96
CA VAL A 21 5.47 9.26 6.59
C VAL A 21 4.68 9.87 7.74
N ASN A 22 5.30 10.70 8.59
CA ASN A 22 4.59 11.36 9.68
C ASN A 22 3.56 12.38 9.18
N GLU A 23 3.84 13.09 8.10
CA GLU A 23 2.91 14.01 7.45
C GLU A 23 1.70 13.25 6.88
N LEU A 24 1.95 12.13 6.18
CA LEU A 24 0.90 11.25 5.66
C LEU A 24 0.03 10.65 6.78
N LEU A 25 0.62 10.25 7.90
CA LEU A 25 -0.13 9.80 9.08
C LEU A 25 -0.99 10.92 9.67
N GLY A 26 -0.49 12.15 9.67
CA GLY A 26 -1.24 13.35 10.04
C GLY A 26 -2.46 13.58 9.14
N ASP A 27 -2.26 13.47 7.83
CA ASP A 27 -3.32 13.62 6.83
C ASP A 27 -4.37 12.49 6.93
N LEU A 28 -3.96 11.25 7.15
CA LEU A 28 -4.87 10.12 7.40
C LEU A 28 -5.74 10.35 8.65
N ASN A 29 -5.17 10.85 9.73
CA ASN A 29 -5.92 11.19 10.94
C ASN A 29 -6.92 12.32 10.68
N LYS A 30 -6.53 13.30 9.88
CA LYS A 30 -7.40 14.42 9.47
C LYS A 30 -8.56 13.93 8.60
N ILE A 31 -8.30 13.01 7.65
CA ILE A 31 -9.32 12.39 6.81
C ILE A 31 -10.30 11.58 7.68
N LYS A 32 -9.82 10.76 8.62
CA LYS A 32 -10.67 10.03 9.56
C LYS A 32 -11.53 10.96 10.40
N TYR A 33 -10.98 12.08 10.87
CA TYR A 33 -11.72 13.07 11.61
C TYR A 33 -12.83 13.72 10.76
N LEU A 34 -12.51 14.11 9.51
CA LEU A 34 -13.47 14.69 8.58
C LEU A 34 -14.57 13.69 8.20
N ASP A 35 -14.25 12.44 7.95
CA ASP A 35 -15.23 11.37 7.69
C ASP A 35 -16.21 11.22 8.87
N LYS A 36 -15.68 11.24 10.11
CA LYS A 36 -16.51 11.21 11.32
C LYS A 36 -17.42 12.42 11.43
N GLN A 37 -16.94 13.61 11.08
CA GLN A 37 -17.74 14.84 11.11
C GLN A 37 -18.83 14.82 10.03
N ILE A 38 -18.50 14.40 8.82
CA ILE A 38 -19.45 14.26 7.70
C ILE A 38 -20.55 13.25 8.06
N ARG A 39 -20.19 12.10 8.61
CA ARG A 39 -21.19 11.11 9.07
C ARG A 39 -22.10 11.69 10.15
N LYS A 40 -21.53 12.43 11.09
CA LYS A 40 -22.31 13.07 12.15
C LYS A 40 -23.28 14.12 11.61
N THR A 41 -22.84 15.02 10.70
CA THR A 41 -23.71 16.03 10.11
C THR A 41 -24.80 15.41 9.25
N LEU A 42 -24.47 14.37 8.47
CA LEU A 42 -25.48 13.66 7.66
C LEU A 42 -26.53 12.95 8.53
N THR A 43 -26.16 12.43 9.69
CA THR A 43 -27.14 11.82 10.62
C THR A 43 -27.97 12.86 11.38
N ASP A 44 -27.39 14.00 11.71
CA ASP A 44 -28.07 15.08 12.44
C ASP A 44 -29.05 15.86 11.51
N ASP A 45 -28.67 16.12 10.24
CA ASP A 45 -29.49 16.88 9.28
C ASP A 45 -30.64 16.07 8.66
N LEU A 46 -30.53 14.73 8.59
CA LEU A 46 -31.52 13.89 7.95
C LEU A 46 -32.62 13.41 8.90
N ASN A 47 -32.55 13.75 10.19
CA ASN A 47 -33.56 13.37 11.19
C ASN A 47 -34.07 11.92 11.02
N LEU A 48 -33.15 11.03 10.66
CA LEU A 48 -33.42 9.62 10.51
C LEU A 48 -33.58 9.04 11.91
N GLU A 49 -34.82 9.02 12.39
CA GLU A 49 -35.21 8.09 13.45
C GLU A 49 -34.63 6.73 13.06
N SER A 50 -33.73 6.23 13.90
CA SER A 50 -33.09 4.95 13.68
C SER A 50 -34.17 3.89 13.42
N PRO A 51 -34.31 3.35 12.20
CA PRO A 51 -35.14 2.18 12.05
C PRO A 51 -34.46 1.10 12.90
N ILE A 52 -35.17 0.54 13.84
CA ILE A 52 -34.79 -0.72 14.50
C ILE A 52 -34.62 -1.73 13.36
N LEU A 53 -33.41 -1.87 12.87
CA LEU A 53 -33.06 -2.79 11.78
C LEU A 53 -33.18 -4.19 12.36
N ASP A 54 -34.29 -4.83 12.00
CA ASP A 54 -34.49 -6.27 12.13
C ASP A 54 -33.33 -6.96 11.38
N PRO A 55 -32.45 -7.69 12.08
CA PRO A 55 -31.27 -8.30 11.48
C PRO A 55 -31.60 -9.30 10.37
N ASP A 56 -32.84 -9.79 10.29
CA ASP A 56 -33.29 -10.76 9.28
C ASP A 56 -33.79 -10.11 7.96
N LYS A 57 -33.85 -8.78 7.85
CA LYS A 57 -34.35 -8.08 6.66
C LYS A 57 -33.29 -7.32 5.88
N LEU A 58 -32.02 -7.36 6.26
CA LEU A 58 -30.94 -6.75 5.51
C LEU A 58 -30.55 -7.59 4.27
N LYS A 59 -31.46 -7.64 3.29
CA LYS A 59 -31.03 -7.73 1.91
C LYS A 59 -30.54 -6.34 1.49
N THR A 60 -29.42 -5.89 2.04
CA THR A 60 -28.70 -4.70 1.57
C THR A 60 -27.94 -5.07 0.30
N GLU A 61 -28.72 -5.18 -0.77
CA GLU A 61 -28.14 -5.13 -2.09
C GLU A 61 -27.66 -3.71 -2.39
N LYS A 62 -26.37 -3.63 -2.70
CA LYS A 62 -25.80 -2.71 -3.70
C LYS A 62 -25.39 -1.28 -3.39
N ILE A 63 -25.42 -0.74 -2.20
CA ILE A 63 -24.85 0.62 -2.01
C ILE A 63 -23.59 0.65 -1.15
N VAL A 64 -23.30 -0.39 -0.38
CA VAL A 64 -22.06 -0.50 0.43
C VAL A 64 -21.08 -1.50 -0.16
N SER A 65 -21.40 -2.15 -1.28
CA SER A 65 -20.51 -3.14 -1.91
C SER A 65 -19.29 -2.53 -2.63
N GLY A 66 -19.10 -1.20 -2.57
CA GLY A 66 -17.91 -0.54 -3.08
C GLY A 66 -16.78 -0.41 -2.06
N PHE A 67 -17.02 -0.59 -0.78
CA PHE A 67 -16.04 -0.42 0.30
C PHE A 67 -16.03 -1.60 1.28
N ASN A 68 -16.27 -2.80 0.82
CA ASN A 68 -15.80 -3.97 1.53
C ASN A 68 -14.29 -4.05 1.31
N LEU A 69 -13.58 -3.12 1.95
CA LEU A 69 -12.16 -3.20 2.19
C LEU A 69 -11.96 -4.46 3.02
N GLY A 70 -11.85 -5.60 2.38
CA GLY A 70 -11.16 -6.71 2.99
C GLY A 70 -9.80 -6.16 3.37
N SER A 71 -9.67 -5.68 4.61
CA SER A 71 -8.45 -5.02 5.10
C SER A 71 -7.26 -5.97 5.10
N ILE A 72 -7.51 -7.27 5.00
CA ILE A 72 -6.46 -8.28 4.97
C ILE A 72 -6.05 -8.55 3.53
N PRO A 73 -4.79 -8.25 3.13
CA PRO A 73 -4.28 -8.59 1.81
C PRO A 73 -4.35 -10.10 1.57
N SER A 74 -5.18 -10.52 0.65
CA SER A 74 -5.49 -11.96 0.42
C SER A 74 -5.32 -12.37 -1.04
N GLN A 75 -5.28 -11.42 -1.97
CA GLN A 75 -5.09 -11.70 -3.39
C GLN A 75 -3.62 -11.68 -3.78
N LYS A 76 -3.20 -12.65 -4.60
CA LYS A 76 -1.87 -12.68 -5.19
C LYS A 76 -1.70 -11.48 -6.14
N PRO A 77 -0.66 -10.64 -5.96
CA PRO A 77 -0.54 -9.38 -6.69
C PRO A 77 -0.13 -9.55 -8.16
N VAL A 78 0.52 -10.65 -8.50
CA VAL A 78 1.00 -10.94 -9.86
C VAL A 78 1.04 -12.44 -10.12
N SER A 79 0.81 -12.86 -11.37
CA SER A 79 1.04 -14.24 -11.80
C SER A 79 2.53 -14.43 -12.09
N GLY A 80 3.20 -15.28 -11.33
CA GLY A 80 4.64 -15.52 -11.46
C GLY A 80 5.14 -16.57 -10.48
N TYR A 81 6.46 -16.78 -10.46
CA TYR A 81 7.14 -17.75 -9.60
C TYR A 81 7.85 -17.05 -8.45
N LEU A 82 7.68 -17.55 -7.22
CA LEU A 82 8.42 -17.05 -6.06
C LEU A 82 9.91 -17.38 -6.24
N THR A 83 10.75 -16.34 -6.33
CA THR A 83 12.20 -16.46 -6.51
C THR A 83 12.98 -16.18 -5.23
N GLN A 84 12.49 -15.26 -4.40
CA GLN A 84 13.12 -14.95 -3.13
C GLN A 84 12.06 -14.83 -2.03
N LYS A 85 12.35 -15.41 -0.88
CA LYS A 85 11.53 -15.30 0.33
C LYS A 85 12.05 -14.17 1.22
N MET A 86 11.19 -13.71 2.12
CA MET A 86 11.59 -12.81 3.20
C MET A 86 12.73 -13.44 4.01
N ASP A 87 13.81 -12.70 4.21
CA ASP A 87 14.96 -13.07 5.03
C ASP A 87 15.32 -11.91 5.96
N ILE A 88 15.12 -12.13 7.25
CA ILE A 88 15.49 -11.20 8.34
C ILE A 88 16.59 -11.87 9.14
N SER A 89 17.71 -12.18 8.50
CA SER A 89 18.85 -12.75 9.18
C SER A 89 19.64 -11.65 9.91
N SER A 90 19.80 -11.79 11.21
CA SER A 90 20.57 -10.89 12.09
C SER A 90 22.09 -11.01 11.91
N GLY A 91 22.55 -11.37 10.73
CA GLY A 91 23.98 -11.50 10.40
C GLY A 91 24.58 -10.20 9.86
N PHE A 92 25.75 -9.83 10.32
CA PHE A 92 26.46 -8.57 10.05
C PHE A 92 26.81 -8.31 8.56
N GLN A 93 26.39 -9.15 7.61
CA GLN A 93 26.81 -9.08 6.20
C GLN A 93 25.72 -9.34 5.15
N MET A 94 24.45 -9.54 5.52
CA MET A 94 23.37 -9.68 4.55
C MET A 94 22.38 -8.54 4.71
N GLU A 95 22.05 -7.90 3.58
CA GLU A 95 20.94 -6.94 3.52
C GLU A 95 19.65 -7.71 3.81
N ASN A 96 18.87 -7.23 4.79
CA ASN A 96 17.59 -7.83 5.12
C ASN A 96 16.64 -7.69 3.93
N HIS A 97 15.97 -8.77 3.55
CA HIS A 97 14.92 -8.79 2.54
C HIS A 97 13.55 -8.84 3.23
N TYR A 98 12.86 -7.69 3.29
CA TYR A 98 11.63 -7.53 4.06
C TYR A 98 10.36 -8.02 3.34
N GLY A 99 10.49 -8.45 2.10
CA GLY A 99 9.40 -8.89 1.25
C GLY A 99 9.61 -10.26 0.63
N ILE A 100 8.85 -10.51 -0.40
CA ILE A 100 9.02 -11.64 -1.30
C ILE A 100 9.22 -11.14 -2.73
N ASP A 101 10.04 -11.83 -3.51
CA ASP A 101 10.21 -11.53 -4.92
C ASP A 101 9.47 -12.56 -5.78
N ILE A 102 8.68 -12.06 -6.72
CA ILE A 102 7.89 -12.87 -7.66
C ILE A 102 8.35 -12.55 -9.08
N SER A 103 9.10 -13.46 -9.69
CA SER A 103 9.53 -13.33 -11.08
C SER A 103 8.33 -13.40 -12.03
N ALA A 104 8.22 -12.41 -12.89
CA ALA A 104 7.22 -12.33 -13.95
C ALA A 104 7.79 -11.53 -15.12
N ALA A 105 7.22 -11.68 -16.32
CA ALA A 105 7.65 -10.92 -17.49
C ALA A 105 7.42 -9.42 -17.27
N GLU A 106 8.34 -8.59 -17.75
CA GLU A 106 8.17 -7.13 -17.74
C GLU A 106 6.86 -6.74 -18.45
N GLY A 107 6.15 -5.77 -17.91
CA GLY A 107 4.82 -5.36 -18.41
C GLY A 107 3.67 -6.24 -17.93
N THR A 108 3.91 -7.31 -17.13
CA THR A 108 2.82 -8.09 -16.51
C THR A 108 2.04 -7.19 -15.54
N PRO A 109 0.70 -7.18 -15.61
CA PRO A 109 -0.11 -6.39 -14.68
C PRO A 109 0.10 -6.79 -13.21
N VAL A 110 0.32 -5.79 -12.36
CA VAL A 110 0.34 -5.90 -10.90
C VAL A 110 -0.99 -5.41 -10.37
N THR A 111 -1.64 -6.21 -9.51
CA THR A 111 -2.96 -5.92 -8.96
C THR A 111 -2.92 -5.71 -7.45
N ALA A 112 -3.85 -4.93 -6.94
CA ALA A 112 -3.98 -4.68 -5.51
C ALA A 112 -4.37 -5.95 -4.75
N SER A 113 -3.60 -6.32 -3.72
CA SER A 113 -3.80 -7.53 -2.91
C SER A 113 -5.00 -7.45 -1.97
N ALA A 114 -5.47 -6.24 -1.69
CA ALA A 114 -6.73 -5.91 -1.00
C ALA A 114 -7.21 -4.55 -1.51
N GLY A 115 -8.47 -4.22 -1.27
CA GLY A 115 -8.96 -2.87 -1.53
C GLY A 115 -8.32 -1.86 -0.58
N GLY A 116 -8.08 -0.62 -1.03
CA GLY A 116 -7.43 0.38 -0.20
C GLY A 116 -7.17 1.71 -0.88
N MET A 117 -6.42 2.54 -0.20
CA MET A 117 -5.98 3.84 -0.70
C MET A 117 -4.49 3.82 -1.01
N VAL A 118 -4.11 4.38 -2.13
CA VAL A 118 -2.70 4.63 -2.48
C VAL A 118 -2.15 5.73 -1.56
N VAL A 119 -1.30 5.36 -0.61
CA VAL A 119 -0.67 6.33 0.31
C VAL A 119 0.66 6.84 -0.22
N PHE A 120 1.28 6.10 -1.12
CA PHE A 120 2.50 6.51 -1.81
C PHE A 120 2.55 5.92 -3.22
N SER A 121 3.01 6.73 -4.16
CA SER A 121 3.35 6.34 -5.52
C SER A 121 4.51 7.19 -5.99
N GLY A 122 5.67 6.58 -6.25
CA GLY A 122 6.87 7.34 -6.59
C GLY A 122 8.11 6.47 -6.80
N TRP A 123 9.28 7.09 -6.62
CA TRP A 123 10.57 6.49 -6.87
C TRP A 123 11.46 6.46 -5.62
N SER A 124 12.18 5.36 -5.43
CA SER A 124 13.33 5.26 -4.53
C SER A 124 14.52 4.58 -5.23
N ASN A 125 15.74 4.77 -4.70
CA ASN A 125 16.92 4.14 -5.30
C ASN A 125 16.87 2.61 -5.22
N ASP A 126 16.33 2.07 -4.13
CA ASP A 126 16.32 0.64 -3.85
C ASP A 126 15.20 -0.06 -4.65
N LEU A 127 13.96 0.40 -4.52
CA LEU A 127 12.78 -0.23 -5.11
C LEU A 127 12.39 0.31 -6.50
N GLY A 128 13.08 1.35 -6.98
CA GLY A 128 12.70 2.01 -8.23
C GLY A 128 11.32 2.65 -8.14
N ASN A 129 10.51 2.51 -9.19
CA ASN A 129 9.10 2.85 -9.13
C ASN A 129 8.39 1.91 -8.16
N HIS A 130 7.66 2.45 -7.19
CA HIS A 130 6.93 1.64 -6.22
C HIS A 130 5.65 2.32 -5.73
N ILE A 131 4.72 1.50 -5.27
CA ILE A 131 3.43 1.92 -4.71
C ILE A 131 3.30 1.34 -3.32
N ILE A 132 2.69 2.11 -2.42
CA ILE A 132 2.25 1.64 -1.09
C ILE A 132 0.74 1.87 -0.98
N LEU A 133 0.02 0.81 -0.62
CA LEU A 133 -1.41 0.85 -0.32
C LEU A 133 -1.64 0.72 1.18
N TYR A 134 -2.62 1.48 1.68
CA TYR A 134 -3.21 1.31 3.00
C TYR A 134 -4.59 0.67 2.87
N HIS A 135 -4.82 -0.43 3.58
CA HIS A 135 -6.04 -1.25 3.45
C HIS A 135 -7.01 -1.11 4.63
N GLY A 136 -6.69 -0.29 5.62
CA GLY A 136 -7.43 -0.23 6.89
C GLY A 136 -6.84 -1.18 7.94
N ASP A 137 -7.30 -1.08 9.18
CA ASP A 137 -6.87 -1.91 10.33
C ASP A 137 -5.36 -2.02 10.52
N GLY A 138 -4.61 -1.01 10.04
CA GLY A 138 -3.15 -0.96 10.09
C GLY A 138 -2.43 -1.78 9.04
N TYR A 139 -3.12 -2.42 8.08
CA TYR A 139 -2.48 -3.19 7.01
C TYR A 139 -2.00 -2.30 5.87
N PHE A 140 -0.79 -2.58 5.41
CA PHE A 140 -0.16 -1.95 4.26
C PHE A 140 0.40 -3.02 3.33
N THR A 141 0.45 -2.70 2.04
CA THR A 141 1.20 -3.48 1.05
C THR A 141 2.08 -2.57 0.22
N GLN A 142 3.26 -3.05 -0.17
CA GLN A 142 4.21 -2.37 -1.03
C GLN A 142 4.54 -3.21 -2.24
N TYR A 143 4.65 -2.54 -3.37
CA TYR A 143 4.91 -3.13 -4.69
C TYR A 143 6.09 -2.39 -5.30
N GLY A 144 7.24 -3.06 -5.47
CA GLY A 144 8.49 -2.47 -5.94
C GLY A 144 8.94 -2.98 -7.31
N HIS A 145 9.98 -2.35 -7.85
CA HIS A 145 10.63 -2.60 -9.13
C HIS A 145 9.72 -2.45 -10.35
N LEU A 146 8.68 -1.62 -10.25
CA LEU A 146 7.67 -1.44 -11.29
C LEU A 146 8.24 -0.75 -12.53
N SER A 147 7.77 -1.12 -13.73
CA SER A 147 8.11 -0.41 -14.97
C SER A 147 7.37 0.93 -15.05
N ASP A 148 6.10 0.91 -14.76
CA ASP A 148 5.22 2.06 -14.72
C ASP A 148 4.16 1.89 -13.64
N VAL A 149 3.52 2.98 -13.29
CA VAL A 149 2.53 3.07 -12.22
C VAL A 149 1.24 3.63 -12.80
N ILE A 150 0.12 2.91 -12.62
CA ILE A 150 -1.21 3.30 -13.08
C ILE A 150 -1.91 4.13 -12.00
N ALA A 151 -1.90 3.62 -10.75
CA ALA A 151 -2.57 4.26 -9.63
C ALA A 151 -1.68 5.30 -8.97
N VAL A 152 -2.19 6.49 -8.74
CA VAL A 152 -1.46 7.60 -8.13
C VAL A 152 -1.87 7.82 -6.67
N SER A 153 -1.05 8.56 -5.91
CA SER A 153 -1.33 8.85 -4.50
C SER A 153 -2.72 9.47 -4.31
N ARG A 154 -3.46 8.93 -3.34
CA ARG A 154 -4.85 9.22 -2.96
C ARG A 154 -5.93 8.51 -3.78
N ASP A 155 -5.56 7.74 -4.79
CA ASP A 155 -6.54 6.89 -5.47
C ASP A 155 -7.07 5.81 -4.54
N MET A 156 -8.37 5.50 -4.69
CA MET A 156 -9.01 4.34 -4.07
C MET A 156 -9.02 3.21 -5.07
N VAL A 157 -8.49 2.07 -4.68
CA VAL A 157 -8.41 0.88 -5.53
C VAL A 157 -9.18 -0.28 -4.92
N ALA A 158 -9.83 -1.07 -5.77
CA ALA A 158 -10.49 -2.30 -5.36
C ALA A 158 -9.48 -3.46 -5.30
N ILE A 159 -9.80 -4.52 -4.54
CA ILE A 159 -9.03 -5.76 -4.59
C ILE A 159 -9.01 -6.31 -6.03
N GLY A 160 -7.82 -6.70 -6.51
CA GLY A 160 -7.62 -7.20 -7.87
C GLY A 160 -7.57 -6.13 -8.96
N GLU A 161 -7.72 -4.87 -8.63
CA GLU A 161 -7.59 -3.77 -9.58
C GLU A 161 -6.14 -3.62 -10.04
N PRO A 162 -5.88 -3.46 -11.36
CA PRO A 162 -4.54 -3.19 -11.87
C PRO A 162 -4.03 -1.83 -11.37
N ILE A 163 -2.86 -1.82 -10.72
CA ILE A 163 -2.24 -0.63 -10.13
C ILE A 163 -0.91 -0.24 -10.78
N ALA A 164 -0.26 -1.19 -11.45
CA ALA A 164 1.06 -1.01 -12.05
C ALA A 164 1.40 -2.17 -13.00
N HIS A 165 2.60 -2.14 -13.57
CA HIS A 165 3.19 -3.26 -14.31
C HIS A 165 4.55 -3.67 -13.74
N VAL A 166 4.85 -4.96 -13.84
CA VAL A 166 6.17 -5.52 -13.46
C VAL A 166 7.26 -4.88 -14.28
N GLY A 167 8.36 -4.55 -13.65
CA GLY A 167 9.55 -4.00 -14.28
C GLY A 167 10.84 -4.55 -13.66
N SER A 168 11.91 -3.79 -13.80
CA SER A 168 13.24 -4.06 -13.25
C SER A 168 13.91 -2.75 -12.84
N THR A 169 13.15 -1.81 -12.29
CA THR A 169 13.63 -0.48 -11.88
C THR A 169 14.25 -0.52 -10.49
N GLY A 170 15.12 0.47 -10.17
CA GLY A 170 15.86 0.50 -8.91
C GLY A 170 17.00 -0.53 -8.87
N ILE A 171 17.27 -1.10 -7.69
CA ILE A 171 18.27 -2.16 -7.51
C ILE A 171 17.61 -3.51 -7.76
N SER A 172 17.68 -3.97 -9.00
CA SER A 172 17.04 -5.20 -9.45
C SER A 172 17.97 -5.99 -10.37
N SER A 173 17.98 -7.31 -10.24
CA SER A 173 18.77 -8.22 -11.11
C SER A 173 18.04 -8.65 -12.39
N GLY A 174 16.75 -8.35 -12.51
CA GLY A 174 15.91 -8.71 -13.65
C GLY A 174 14.41 -8.51 -13.35
N PRO A 175 13.52 -8.71 -14.32
CA PRO A 175 12.10 -8.44 -14.15
C PRO A 175 11.47 -9.29 -13.05
N HIS A 176 10.97 -8.63 -11.99
CA HIS A 176 10.24 -9.23 -10.88
C HIS A 176 9.41 -8.18 -10.14
N LEU A 177 8.46 -8.61 -9.35
CA LEU A 177 7.76 -7.82 -8.37
C LEU A 177 8.37 -8.07 -6.99
N HIS A 178 8.89 -7.03 -6.33
CA HIS A 178 9.12 -7.05 -4.90
C HIS A 178 7.81 -6.72 -4.18
N PHE A 179 7.38 -7.58 -3.25
CA PHE A 179 6.10 -7.45 -2.59
C PHE A 179 6.23 -7.60 -1.07
N GLU A 180 5.70 -6.63 -0.35
CA GLU A 180 5.67 -6.63 1.11
C GLU A 180 4.25 -6.49 1.65
N ILE A 181 4.02 -7.11 2.81
CA ILE A 181 2.83 -6.88 3.65
C ILE A 181 3.32 -6.59 5.06
N TRP A 182 2.84 -5.51 5.65
CA TRP A 182 3.08 -5.25 7.08
C TRP A 182 1.84 -4.69 7.78
N ARG A 183 1.86 -4.73 9.08
CA ARG A 183 0.81 -4.19 9.95
C ARG A 183 1.43 -3.30 11.01
N HIS A 184 0.87 -2.12 11.20
CA HIS A 184 1.27 -1.16 12.22
C HIS A 184 0.30 -1.19 13.41
#